data_ae621fdadbc5510afed81a556a9419a9
#
_entry.id   ae621fdadbc5510afed81a556a9419a9
#
_cell.length_a   1.000
_cell.length_b   1.000
_cell.length_c   1.000
_cell.angle_alpha   90.00
_cell.angle_beta   90.00
_cell.angle_gamma   90.00
#
_symmetry.space_group_name_H-M   'P 1'
#
loop_
_entity.id
_entity.type
_entity.pdbx_description
1 polymer ?
#
loop_
_entity_poly.entity_id
_entity_poly.type
_entity_poly.pdbx_seq_one_letter_code
_entity_poly.pdbx_strand_id
1 'polypeptide(L)'
;QVVSTTLYGPDNIGIQNYIPEVKNKEDSIVYVIPRVDLDNRILNLAKDIGVDVYEGHSFVDFESNLDKSINVQIKNENENLEFFTKILIGADGANSRIRKKLNHKSNSDWHKAIAIRAYIDSPNYCDIFNERTLMFEINVSADKGYAWAFPSKGTLLNIGIGVPVSIFKKDKLDINVLLDNFVSELESRGVIVENIRKQKSYLLPFASSRPKRNKDLNIALIGDASSM
;
A
#
# COMPACT_ATOMS: atom_id res chain seq x y z
N GLN A 1 -13.07 14.10 -1.30
CA GLN A 1 -13.42 14.19 0.13
C GLN A 1 -14.35 13.04 0.49
N VAL A 2 -14.02 12.29 1.55
CA VAL A 2 -14.85 11.20 2.09
C VAL A 2 -15.77 11.76 3.15
N VAL A 3 -17.03 11.33 3.15
CA VAL A 3 -18.05 11.78 4.12
C VAL A 3 -18.54 10.66 5.03
N SER A 4 -18.37 9.41 4.63
CA SER A 4 -18.77 8.26 5.43
C SER A 4 -17.91 7.03 5.14
N THR A 5 -18.00 6.06 6.03
CA THR A 5 -17.45 4.73 5.85
C THR A 5 -18.56 3.70 6.08
N THR A 6 -18.63 2.68 5.26
CA THR A 6 -19.52 1.54 5.48
C THR A 6 -18.70 0.28 5.68
N LEU A 7 -19.02 -0.45 6.73
CA LEU A 7 -18.40 -1.72 7.07
C LEU A 7 -19.43 -2.83 6.89
N TYR A 8 -19.18 -3.78 6.02
CA TYR A 8 -19.99 -4.98 5.85
C TYR A 8 -19.38 -6.17 6.59
N GLY A 9 -20.23 -6.90 7.31
CA GLY A 9 -19.90 -8.18 7.93
C GLY A 9 -20.17 -9.37 7.02
N PRO A 10 -19.89 -10.61 7.49
CA PRO A 10 -20.11 -11.84 6.72
C PRO A 10 -21.58 -12.11 6.37
N ASP A 11 -22.49 -11.52 7.12
CA ASP A 11 -23.95 -11.61 6.94
C ASP A 11 -24.52 -10.56 5.98
N ASN A 12 -23.63 -9.83 5.31
CA ASN A 12 -23.95 -8.74 4.38
C ASN A 12 -24.71 -7.56 5.03
N ILE A 13 -24.66 -7.44 6.34
CA ILE A 13 -25.21 -6.30 7.07
C ILE A 13 -24.17 -5.18 7.09
N GLY A 14 -24.54 -4.03 6.52
CA GLY A 14 -23.69 -2.85 6.48
C GLY A 14 -23.92 -1.92 7.66
N ILE A 15 -22.87 -1.51 8.35
CA ILE A 15 -22.88 -0.46 9.37
C ILE A 15 -22.22 0.77 8.77
N GLN A 16 -22.99 1.85 8.63
CA GLN A 16 -22.50 3.11 8.11
C GLN A 16 -22.13 4.06 9.25
N ASN A 17 -20.90 4.58 9.21
CA ASN A 17 -20.43 5.61 10.10
C ASN A 17 -20.17 6.89 9.30
N TYR A 18 -20.71 8.01 9.76
CA TYR A 18 -20.45 9.32 9.17
C TYR A 18 -19.19 9.94 9.78
N ILE A 19 -18.36 10.50 8.92
CA ILE A 19 -17.26 11.34 9.38
C ILE A 19 -17.89 12.67 9.84
N PRO A 20 -17.58 13.16 11.04
CA PRO A 20 -18.15 14.42 11.54
C PRO A 20 -18.04 15.53 10.50
N GLU A 21 -19.10 16.31 10.32
CA GLU A 21 -19.10 17.44 9.40
C GLU A 21 -17.94 18.37 9.72
N VAL A 22 -17.04 18.49 8.79
CA VAL A 22 -15.98 19.48 8.83
C VAL A 22 -16.58 20.76 8.27
N LYS A 23 -16.61 21.81 9.07
CA LYS A 23 -17.29 23.07 8.75
C LYS A 23 -16.81 23.74 7.46
N ASN A 24 -15.60 23.45 7.01
CA ASN A 24 -15.02 23.95 5.77
C ASN A 24 -14.56 22.79 4.89
N LYS A 25 -14.79 22.87 3.57
CA LYS A 25 -14.30 21.86 2.60
C LYS A 25 -12.79 21.68 2.63
N GLU A 26 -12.05 22.68 3.10
CA GLU A 26 -10.60 22.68 3.23
C GLU A 26 -10.09 21.83 4.39
N ASP A 27 -10.95 21.56 5.38
CA ASP A 27 -10.63 20.77 6.58
C ASP A 27 -10.92 19.27 6.42
N SER A 28 -11.04 18.76 5.20
CA SER A 28 -11.32 17.34 4.98
C SER A 28 -10.20 16.46 5.53
N ILE A 29 -10.58 15.50 6.36
CA ILE A 29 -9.65 14.61 7.06
C ILE A 29 -9.22 13.43 6.17
N VAL A 30 -10.03 13.06 5.17
CA VAL A 30 -9.80 11.86 4.35
C VAL A 30 -9.99 12.16 2.86
N TYR A 31 -8.98 11.79 2.08
CA TYR A 31 -9.01 11.88 0.62
C TYR A 31 -8.66 10.53 0.01
N VAL A 32 -9.29 10.21 -1.12
CA VAL A 32 -8.89 9.09 -1.98
C VAL A 32 -8.22 9.66 -3.23
N ILE A 33 -6.94 9.40 -3.36
CA ILE A 33 -6.11 9.90 -4.46
C ILE A 33 -5.46 8.70 -5.15
N PRO A 34 -5.52 8.58 -6.49
CA PRO A 34 -4.74 7.57 -7.19
C PRO A 34 -3.27 7.62 -6.81
N ARG A 35 -2.67 6.47 -6.53
CA ARG A 35 -1.28 6.41 -6.07
C ARG A 35 -0.29 7.03 -7.04
N VAL A 36 -0.54 6.90 -8.34
CA VAL A 36 0.33 7.54 -9.37
C VAL A 36 0.35 9.06 -9.18
N ASP A 37 -0.81 9.69 -8.97
CA ASP A 37 -0.91 11.13 -8.81
C ASP A 37 -0.27 11.59 -7.49
N LEU A 38 -0.53 10.87 -6.40
CA LEU A 38 0.02 11.20 -5.07
C LEU A 38 1.54 11.04 -5.06
N ASP A 39 2.04 9.90 -5.53
CA ASP A 39 3.46 9.59 -5.50
C ASP A 39 4.26 10.57 -6.39
N ASN A 40 3.75 10.90 -7.59
CA ASN A 40 4.35 11.91 -8.47
C ASN A 40 4.35 13.30 -7.85
N ARG A 41 3.27 13.69 -7.16
CA ARG A 41 3.21 14.99 -6.49
C ARG A 41 4.25 15.10 -5.39
N ILE A 42 4.39 14.07 -4.56
CA ILE A 42 5.39 14.04 -3.48
C ILE A 42 6.80 14.07 -4.06
N LEU A 43 7.05 13.30 -5.12
CA LEU A 43 8.36 13.28 -5.78
C LEU A 43 8.73 14.64 -6.37
N ASN A 44 7.79 15.32 -7.03
CA ASN A 44 8.03 16.65 -7.58
C ASN A 44 8.30 17.68 -6.47
N LEU A 45 7.54 17.63 -5.37
CA LEU A 45 7.82 18.50 -4.21
C LEU A 45 9.24 18.28 -3.64
N ALA A 46 9.71 17.01 -3.62
CA ALA A 46 11.09 16.74 -3.21
C ALA A 46 12.12 17.35 -4.17
N LYS A 47 11.89 17.24 -5.48
CA LYS A 47 12.75 17.88 -6.49
C LYS A 47 12.75 19.40 -6.36
N ASP A 48 11.59 20.02 -6.13
CA ASP A 48 11.43 21.46 -6.02
C ASP A 48 12.20 22.07 -4.81
N ILE A 49 12.38 21.31 -3.74
CA ILE A 49 13.17 21.71 -2.57
C ILE A 49 14.66 21.31 -2.67
N GLY A 50 15.12 20.84 -3.83
CA GLY A 50 16.53 20.58 -4.12
C GLY A 50 17.01 19.15 -3.79
N VAL A 51 16.12 18.17 -3.69
CA VAL A 51 16.52 16.75 -3.55
C VAL A 51 16.91 16.19 -4.91
N ASP A 52 18.12 15.62 -4.99
CA ASP A 52 18.55 14.87 -6.18
C ASP A 52 17.81 13.55 -6.26
N VAL A 53 17.14 13.30 -7.38
CA VAL A 53 16.32 12.11 -7.60
C VAL A 53 16.86 11.29 -8.77
N TYR A 54 17.19 10.04 -8.49
CA TYR A 54 17.73 9.07 -9.46
C TYR A 54 16.67 8.03 -9.81
N GLU A 55 15.73 8.41 -10.67
CA GLU A 55 14.69 7.51 -11.15
C GLU A 55 15.29 6.39 -12.03
N GLY A 56 14.67 5.21 -12.02
CA GLY A 56 15.15 4.05 -12.79
C GLY A 56 16.39 3.36 -12.22
N HIS A 57 16.94 3.85 -11.10
CA HIS A 57 18.08 3.20 -10.43
C HIS A 57 17.63 2.25 -9.34
N SER A 58 18.35 1.16 -9.22
CA SER A 58 18.14 0.15 -8.17
C SER A 58 19.30 0.17 -7.19
N PHE A 59 18.99 0.07 -5.90
CA PHE A 59 20.00 -0.17 -4.87
C PHE A 59 20.72 -1.50 -5.13
N VAL A 60 22.06 -1.47 -5.07
CA VAL A 60 22.94 -2.64 -5.22
C VAL A 60 23.44 -3.09 -3.87
N ASP A 61 24.22 -2.24 -3.22
CA ASP A 61 24.91 -2.55 -1.97
C ASP A 61 25.26 -1.29 -1.16
N PHE A 62 25.70 -1.47 0.07
CA PHE A 62 26.34 -0.43 0.86
C PHE A 62 27.51 -1.00 1.69
N GLU A 63 28.48 -0.16 2.00
CA GLU A 63 29.57 -0.45 2.90
C GLU A 63 29.70 0.67 3.95
N SER A 64 29.95 0.29 5.20
CA SER A 64 30.17 1.26 6.27
C SER A 64 31.66 1.42 6.51
N ASN A 65 32.14 2.66 6.52
CA ASN A 65 33.53 3.02 6.76
C ASN A 65 33.82 3.16 8.26
N LEU A 66 35.12 3.24 8.63
CA LEU A 66 35.57 3.39 10.00
C LEU A 66 35.08 4.69 10.67
N ASP A 67 34.92 5.77 9.88
CA ASP A 67 34.39 7.05 10.30
C ASP A 67 32.86 7.10 10.36
N LYS A 68 32.19 5.94 10.18
CA LYS A 68 30.73 5.76 10.10
C LYS A 68 30.05 6.40 8.88
N SER A 69 30.81 6.92 7.92
CA SER A 69 30.25 7.23 6.61
C SER A 69 29.85 5.95 5.88
N ILE A 70 28.94 6.06 4.93
CA ILE A 70 28.38 4.93 4.20
C ILE A 70 28.59 5.17 2.72
N ASN A 71 29.24 4.21 2.05
CA ASN A 71 29.33 4.15 0.61
C ASN A 71 28.11 3.37 0.10
N VAL A 72 27.29 3.97 -0.77
CA VAL A 72 26.06 3.39 -1.31
C VAL A 72 26.20 3.24 -2.80
N GLN A 73 25.92 2.04 -3.30
CA GLN A 73 25.96 1.72 -4.73
C GLN A 73 24.54 1.56 -5.27
N ILE A 74 24.26 2.26 -6.35
CA ILE A 74 23.02 2.13 -7.13
C ILE A 74 23.36 1.88 -8.59
N LYS A 75 22.44 1.29 -9.34
CA LYS A 75 22.62 1.04 -10.78
C LYS A 75 21.33 1.13 -11.57
N ASN A 76 21.47 1.46 -12.84
CA ASN A 76 20.48 1.21 -13.89
C ASN A 76 21.11 0.33 -15.00
N GLU A 77 20.47 0.28 -16.16
CA GLU A 77 20.97 -0.48 -17.32
C GLU A 77 22.25 0.10 -17.92
N ASN A 78 22.51 1.41 -17.74
CA ASN A 78 23.56 2.16 -18.43
C ASN A 78 24.75 2.50 -17.53
N GLU A 79 24.53 2.62 -16.21
CA GLU A 79 25.55 3.13 -15.29
C GLU A 79 25.46 2.54 -13.89
N ASN A 80 26.60 2.58 -13.19
CA ASN A 80 26.70 2.33 -11.76
C ASN A 80 27.19 3.63 -11.10
N LEU A 81 26.49 4.05 -10.05
CA LEU A 81 26.81 5.25 -9.30
C LEU A 81 27.16 4.90 -7.85
N GLU A 82 28.08 5.65 -7.28
CA GLU A 82 28.46 5.55 -5.88
C GLU A 82 28.22 6.88 -5.16
N PHE A 83 27.68 6.79 -3.95
CA PHE A 83 27.40 7.94 -3.10
C PHE A 83 28.01 7.74 -1.73
N PHE A 84 28.67 8.75 -1.22
CA PHE A 84 29.14 8.80 0.14
C PHE A 84 28.17 9.60 0.98
N THR A 85 27.63 9.01 2.04
CA THR A 85 26.65 9.65 2.90
C THR A 85 26.95 9.45 4.38
N LYS A 86 26.46 10.35 5.22
CA LYS A 86 26.51 10.20 6.69
C LYS A 86 25.38 9.34 7.22
N ILE A 87 24.24 9.27 6.53
CA ILE A 87 23.05 8.54 6.96
C ILE A 87 22.44 7.86 5.74
N LEU A 88 22.11 6.59 5.85
CA LEU A 88 21.35 5.84 4.86
C LEU A 88 19.95 5.52 5.41
N ILE A 89 18.91 5.88 4.66
CA ILE A 89 17.52 5.54 5.01
C ILE A 89 17.00 4.54 4.00
N GLY A 90 16.71 3.32 4.46
CA GLY A 90 16.07 2.29 3.68
C GLY A 90 14.54 2.44 3.71
N ALA A 91 13.95 2.84 2.58
CA ALA A 91 12.52 2.97 2.36
C ALA A 91 12.06 2.11 1.17
N ASP A 92 12.78 1.02 0.90
CA ASP A 92 12.70 0.16 -0.28
C ASP A 92 11.64 -0.96 -0.15
N GLY A 93 10.66 -0.77 0.73
CA GLY A 93 9.44 -1.55 0.82
C GLY A 93 9.60 -2.93 1.46
N ALA A 94 8.53 -3.74 1.38
CA ALA A 94 8.41 -5.03 2.08
C ALA A 94 9.56 -6.02 1.78
N ASN A 95 10.14 -5.97 0.58
CA ASN A 95 11.25 -6.81 0.15
C ASN A 95 12.63 -6.16 0.30
N SER A 96 12.75 -5.18 1.17
CA SER A 96 13.94 -4.36 1.39
C SER A 96 15.26 -5.14 1.28
N ARG A 97 16.11 -4.68 0.35
CA ARG A 97 17.47 -5.21 0.19
C ARG A 97 18.39 -4.70 1.30
N ILE A 98 18.18 -3.44 1.74
CA ILE A 98 18.93 -2.85 2.85
C ILE A 98 18.67 -3.63 4.14
N ARG A 99 17.40 -3.97 4.44
CA ARG A 99 17.08 -4.82 5.58
C ARG A 99 17.76 -6.18 5.52
N LYS A 100 17.76 -6.82 4.35
CA LYS A 100 18.42 -8.12 4.16
C LYS A 100 19.93 -8.02 4.41
N LYS A 101 20.57 -6.98 3.93
CA LYS A 101 22.02 -6.73 4.13
C LYS A 101 22.34 -6.49 5.61
N LEU A 102 21.46 -5.86 6.36
CA LEU A 102 21.57 -5.69 7.81
C LEU A 102 21.31 -6.99 8.60
N ASN A 103 21.11 -8.12 7.93
CA ASN A 103 20.76 -9.41 8.54
C ASN A 103 19.49 -9.37 9.40
N HIS A 104 18.62 -8.40 9.15
CA HIS A 104 17.32 -8.35 9.82
C HIS A 104 16.39 -9.37 9.17
N LYS A 105 15.92 -10.32 9.98
CA LYS A 105 14.97 -11.34 9.52
C LYS A 105 13.70 -10.69 9.00
N SER A 106 13.18 -11.24 7.92
CA SER A 106 11.84 -10.86 7.45
C SER A 106 10.80 -11.37 8.47
N ASN A 107 9.65 -10.67 8.53
CA ASN A 107 8.53 -11.12 9.35
C ASN A 107 8.08 -12.53 8.97
N SER A 108 7.55 -13.27 9.94
CA SER A 108 6.88 -14.54 9.68
C SER A 108 5.61 -14.32 8.83
N ASP A 109 5.07 -15.38 8.26
CA ASP A 109 3.84 -15.31 7.46
C ASP A 109 2.62 -14.83 8.26
N TRP A 110 2.65 -14.96 9.59
CA TRP A 110 1.64 -14.42 10.51
C TRP A 110 1.60 -12.89 10.58
N HIS A 111 2.68 -12.25 10.14
CA HIS A 111 2.87 -10.81 10.20
C HIS A 111 2.99 -10.19 8.81
N LYS A 112 2.39 -10.87 7.82
CA LYS A 112 2.30 -10.41 6.43
C LYS A 112 0.92 -10.64 5.89
N ALA A 113 0.45 -9.73 5.05
CA ALA A 113 -0.67 -9.95 4.16
C ALA A 113 -0.19 -9.97 2.71
N ILE A 114 -0.91 -10.69 1.87
CA ILE A 114 -0.89 -10.51 0.43
C ILE A 114 -2.14 -9.72 0.05
N ALA A 115 -1.98 -8.72 -0.80
CA ALA A 115 -3.09 -7.91 -1.28
C ALA A 115 -2.98 -7.67 -2.77
N ILE A 116 -4.12 -7.59 -3.43
CA ILE A 116 -4.24 -7.16 -4.82
C ILE A 116 -5.17 -5.95 -4.89
N ARG A 117 -4.87 -5.04 -5.81
CA ARG A 117 -5.66 -3.86 -6.10
C ARG A 117 -6.05 -3.84 -7.57
N ALA A 118 -7.23 -3.31 -7.86
CA ALA A 118 -7.63 -2.95 -9.20
C ALA A 118 -8.25 -1.54 -9.21
N TYR A 119 -8.23 -0.91 -10.37
CA TYR A 119 -9.05 0.25 -10.67
C TYR A 119 -10.13 -0.18 -11.65
N ILE A 120 -11.35 0.21 -11.37
CA ILE A 120 -12.53 -0.03 -12.22
C ILE A 120 -13.23 1.29 -12.49
N ASP A 121 -13.97 1.37 -13.59
CA ASP A 121 -14.91 2.44 -13.82
C ASP A 121 -16.30 1.96 -13.37
N SER A 122 -16.96 2.72 -12.52
CA SER A 122 -18.29 2.42 -11.98
C SER A 122 -19.16 3.68 -12.03
N PRO A 123 -20.01 3.81 -13.06
CA PRO A 123 -20.81 5.02 -13.25
C PRO A 123 -21.89 5.22 -12.17
N ASN A 124 -22.30 4.16 -11.49
CA ASN A 124 -23.41 4.18 -10.53
C ASN A 124 -23.04 3.89 -9.08
N TYR A 125 -21.75 3.72 -8.76
CA TYR A 125 -21.33 3.41 -7.37
C TYR A 125 -21.81 4.48 -6.39
N CYS A 126 -21.67 5.75 -6.77
CA CYS A 126 -22.06 6.87 -5.91
C CYS A 126 -23.59 6.99 -5.73
N ASP A 127 -24.39 6.45 -6.65
CA ASP A 127 -25.84 6.41 -6.54
C ASP A 127 -26.30 5.33 -5.56
N ILE A 128 -25.58 4.18 -5.55
CA ILE A 128 -25.91 3.03 -4.70
C ILE A 128 -25.44 3.23 -3.25
N PHE A 129 -24.21 3.68 -3.05
CA PHE A 129 -23.58 3.75 -1.72
C PHE A 129 -23.49 5.16 -1.15
N ASN A 130 -24.10 6.12 -1.81
CA ASN A 130 -23.96 7.54 -1.53
C ASN A 130 -22.56 8.07 -1.90
N GLU A 131 -22.50 9.29 -2.40
CA GLU A 131 -21.25 9.93 -2.79
C GLU A 131 -20.22 9.87 -1.65
N ARG A 132 -18.96 9.50 -2.01
CA ARG A 132 -17.80 9.60 -1.12
C ARG A 132 -17.80 8.64 0.07
N THR A 133 -18.54 7.54 -0.01
CA THR A 133 -18.49 6.48 0.99
C THR A 133 -17.32 5.53 0.71
N LEU A 134 -16.45 5.32 1.71
CA LEU A 134 -15.48 4.22 1.69
C LEU A 134 -16.17 2.95 2.14
N MET A 135 -16.17 1.93 1.30
CA MET A 135 -16.68 0.62 1.65
C MET A 135 -15.54 -0.30 2.07
N PHE A 136 -15.73 -0.94 3.20
CA PHE A 136 -14.92 -2.06 3.67
C PHE A 136 -15.80 -3.27 3.87
N GLU A 137 -15.26 -4.44 3.57
CA GLU A 137 -15.94 -5.70 3.76
C GLU A 137 -15.01 -6.68 4.46
N ILE A 138 -15.45 -7.26 5.56
CA ILE A 138 -14.67 -8.15 6.42
C ILE A 138 -15.13 -9.58 6.24
N ASN A 139 -14.20 -10.53 6.14
CA ASN A 139 -14.43 -11.97 6.03
C ASN A 139 -15.19 -12.45 4.78
N VAL A 140 -15.13 -11.70 3.68
CA VAL A 140 -15.99 -11.94 2.52
C VAL A 140 -15.54 -13.10 1.63
N SER A 141 -14.27 -13.24 1.41
CA SER A 141 -13.77 -14.26 0.47
C SER A 141 -12.71 -15.15 1.08
N ALA A 142 -12.29 -14.84 2.31
CA ALA A 142 -11.40 -15.68 3.10
C ALA A 142 -11.54 -15.30 4.57
N ASP A 143 -11.60 -16.27 5.45
CA ASP A 143 -11.53 -16.05 6.90
C ASP A 143 -10.38 -15.08 7.23
N LYS A 144 -10.71 -13.97 7.92
CA LYS A 144 -9.76 -12.93 8.37
C LYS A 144 -9.13 -12.04 7.27
N GLY A 145 -9.66 -12.05 6.04
CA GLY A 145 -9.34 -11.07 5.02
C GLY A 145 -10.26 -9.85 5.08
N TYR A 146 -9.94 -8.82 4.30
CA TYR A 146 -10.86 -7.72 4.05
C TYR A 146 -10.77 -7.27 2.59
N ALA A 147 -11.88 -6.77 2.07
CA ALA A 147 -11.95 -6.12 0.77
C ALA A 147 -12.33 -4.65 0.95
N TRP A 148 -12.07 -3.85 -0.07
CA TRP A 148 -12.41 -2.44 -0.06
C TRP A 148 -12.87 -1.95 -1.43
N ALA A 149 -13.74 -0.93 -1.41
CA ALA A 149 -14.10 -0.15 -2.58
C ALA A 149 -14.12 1.33 -2.20
N PHE A 150 -13.24 2.12 -2.80
CA PHE A 150 -13.02 3.51 -2.48
C PHE A 150 -13.22 4.37 -3.72
N PRO A 151 -14.25 5.22 -3.76
CA PRO A 151 -14.47 6.13 -4.87
C PRO A 151 -13.34 7.15 -4.96
N SER A 152 -12.88 7.39 -6.18
CA SER A 152 -11.83 8.34 -6.49
C SER A 152 -12.37 9.47 -7.38
N LYS A 153 -11.66 9.90 -8.40
CA LYS A 153 -12.10 10.97 -9.29
C LYS A 153 -13.06 10.45 -10.36
N GLY A 154 -14.21 11.13 -10.54
CA GLY A 154 -15.24 10.74 -11.53
C GLY A 154 -15.83 9.37 -11.19
N THR A 155 -15.88 8.49 -12.17
CA THR A 155 -16.38 7.11 -12.03
C THR A 155 -15.33 6.12 -11.54
N LEU A 156 -14.09 6.57 -11.31
CA LEU A 156 -12.98 5.71 -10.93
C LEU A 156 -13.14 5.20 -9.51
N LEU A 157 -13.11 3.89 -9.35
CA LEU A 157 -13.19 3.19 -8.09
C LEU A 157 -11.90 2.38 -7.86
N ASN A 158 -11.27 2.56 -6.71
CA ASN A 158 -10.15 1.75 -6.24
C ASN A 158 -10.71 0.60 -5.42
N ILE A 159 -10.61 -0.60 -5.94
CA ILE A 159 -11.04 -1.83 -5.26
C ILE A 159 -9.85 -2.72 -4.94
N GLY A 160 -10.02 -3.60 -3.97
CA GLY A 160 -9.02 -4.63 -3.71
C GLY A 160 -9.39 -5.54 -2.57
N ILE A 161 -8.52 -6.52 -2.36
CA ILE A 161 -8.65 -7.51 -1.30
C ILE A 161 -7.28 -7.83 -0.71
N GLY A 162 -7.22 -8.01 0.61
CA GLY A 162 -6.04 -8.40 1.34
C GLY A 162 -6.31 -9.55 2.29
N VAL A 163 -5.38 -10.52 2.36
CA VAL A 163 -5.50 -11.74 3.18
C VAL A 163 -4.18 -11.98 3.92
N PRO A 164 -4.20 -12.44 5.19
CA PRO A 164 -2.99 -12.89 5.86
C PRO A 164 -2.29 -14.00 5.08
N VAL A 165 -0.96 -13.91 4.92
CA VAL A 165 -0.17 -14.91 4.17
C VAL A 165 -0.30 -16.31 4.76
N SER A 166 -0.43 -16.41 6.08
CA SER A 166 -0.65 -17.69 6.77
C SER A 166 -1.93 -18.39 6.30
N ILE A 167 -3.02 -17.66 6.11
CA ILE A 167 -4.30 -18.18 5.60
C ILE A 167 -4.20 -18.45 4.11
N PHE A 168 -3.68 -17.49 3.35
CA PHE A 168 -3.48 -17.63 1.91
C PHE A 168 -2.76 -18.93 1.53
N LYS A 169 -1.68 -19.26 2.27
CA LYS A 169 -0.93 -20.51 2.04
C LYS A 169 -1.66 -21.76 2.55
N LYS A 170 -2.25 -21.68 3.76
CA LYS A 170 -2.96 -22.81 4.38
C LYS A 170 -4.10 -23.29 3.50
N ASP A 171 -4.89 -22.37 3.00
CA ASP A 171 -6.12 -22.66 2.26
C ASP A 171 -5.89 -22.67 0.73
N LYS A 172 -4.61 -22.50 0.29
CA LYS A 172 -4.19 -22.52 -1.13
C LYS A 172 -4.99 -21.56 -2.00
N LEU A 173 -5.22 -20.36 -1.48
CA LEU A 173 -6.05 -19.35 -2.14
C LEU A 173 -5.34 -18.78 -3.38
N ASP A 174 -6.14 -18.30 -4.34
CA ASP A 174 -5.67 -17.46 -5.47
C ASP A 174 -6.18 -16.05 -5.27
N ILE A 175 -5.27 -15.10 -5.20
CA ILE A 175 -5.60 -13.69 -4.93
C ILE A 175 -6.42 -13.05 -6.07
N ASN A 176 -6.26 -13.53 -7.32
CA ASN A 176 -7.06 -13.04 -8.44
C ASN A 176 -8.49 -13.54 -8.35
N VAL A 177 -8.67 -14.83 -7.99
CA VAL A 177 -10.00 -15.42 -7.78
C VAL A 177 -10.72 -14.69 -6.65
N LEU A 178 -10.02 -14.36 -5.56
CA LEU A 178 -10.61 -13.59 -4.47
C LEU A 178 -11.07 -12.20 -4.91
N LEU A 179 -10.28 -11.52 -5.74
CA LEU A 179 -10.67 -10.23 -6.29
C LEU A 179 -11.87 -10.36 -7.24
N ASP A 180 -11.88 -11.36 -8.10
CA ASP A 180 -12.99 -11.60 -9.04
C ASP A 180 -14.29 -11.93 -8.29
N ASN A 181 -14.23 -12.69 -7.19
CA ASN A 181 -15.37 -12.93 -6.31
C ASN A 181 -15.88 -11.62 -5.68
N PHE A 182 -14.99 -10.75 -5.24
CA PHE A 182 -15.39 -9.46 -4.70
C PHE A 182 -16.01 -8.55 -5.76
N VAL A 183 -15.53 -8.57 -7.00
CA VAL A 183 -16.18 -7.86 -8.12
C VAL A 183 -17.59 -8.39 -8.34
N SER A 184 -17.78 -9.71 -8.37
CA SER A 184 -19.12 -10.33 -8.50
C SER A 184 -20.04 -9.95 -7.34
N GLU A 185 -19.50 -9.78 -6.13
CA GLU A 185 -20.28 -9.31 -4.98
C GLU A 185 -20.73 -7.84 -5.16
N LEU A 186 -19.86 -6.97 -5.66
CA LEU A 186 -20.25 -5.59 -5.99
C LEU A 186 -21.35 -5.57 -7.06
N GLU A 187 -21.24 -6.39 -8.10
CA GLU A 187 -22.24 -6.51 -9.16
C GLU A 187 -23.58 -7.03 -8.62
N SER A 188 -23.57 -8.00 -7.69
CA SER A 188 -24.77 -8.51 -7.04
C SER A 188 -25.54 -7.45 -6.25
N ARG A 189 -24.82 -6.43 -5.77
CA ARG A 189 -25.39 -5.23 -5.09
C ARG A 189 -25.83 -4.16 -6.08
N GLY A 190 -25.76 -4.42 -7.38
CA GLY A 190 -26.19 -3.50 -8.44
C GLY A 190 -25.09 -2.54 -8.92
N VAL A 191 -23.85 -2.69 -8.47
CA VAL A 191 -22.72 -1.87 -8.95
C VAL A 191 -22.39 -2.26 -10.39
N ILE A 192 -22.37 -1.30 -11.30
CA ILE A 192 -21.89 -1.50 -12.66
C ILE A 192 -20.37 -1.46 -12.63
N VAL A 193 -19.74 -2.51 -13.15
CA VAL A 193 -18.28 -2.64 -13.18
C VAL A 193 -17.79 -2.66 -14.61
N GLU A 194 -16.97 -1.68 -14.97
CA GLU A 194 -16.39 -1.54 -16.30
C GLU A 194 -14.86 -1.40 -16.21
N ASN A 195 -14.17 -1.72 -17.31
CA ASN A 195 -12.73 -1.43 -17.49
C ASN A 195 -11.83 -1.87 -16.32
N ILE A 196 -11.90 -3.12 -15.91
CA ILE A 196 -11.10 -3.64 -14.80
C ILE A 196 -9.61 -3.60 -15.14
N ARG A 197 -8.86 -2.79 -14.40
CA ARG A 197 -7.39 -2.64 -14.52
C ARG A 197 -6.72 -3.22 -13.28
N LYS A 198 -6.48 -4.54 -13.28
CA LYS A 198 -5.81 -5.26 -12.18
C LYS A 198 -4.36 -4.78 -12.05
N GLN A 199 -3.92 -4.56 -10.82
CA GLN A 199 -2.54 -4.25 -10.47
C GLN A 199 -1.82 -5.51 -10.01
N LYS A 200 -0.47 -5.43 -9.91
CA LYS A 200 0.29 -6.52 -9.32
C LYS A 200 -0.08 -6.68 -7.83
N SER A 201 -0.05 -7.92 -7.36
CA SER A 201 -0.18 -8.21 -5.94
C SER A 201 1.08 -7.79 -5.17
N TYR A 202 0.90 -7.38 -3.92
CA TYR A 202 1.97 -6.93 -3.05
C TYR A 202 1.89 -7.63 -1.70
N LEU A 203 3.07 -7.87 -1.12
CA LEU A 203 3.20 -8.26 0.27
C LEU A 203 3.19 -6.99 1.14
N LEU A 204 2.36 -7.01 2.17
CA LEU A 204 2.24 -5.94 3.14
C LEU A 204 2.68 -6.49 4.50
N PRO A 205 3.79 -6.01 5.08
CA PRO A 205 4.12 -6.35 6.46
C PRO A 205 3.18 -5.59 7.40
N PHE A 206 2.76 -6.22 8.49
CA PHE A 206 2.15 -5.47 9.58
C PHE A 206 3.04 -5.56 10.83
N ALA A 207 3.00 -4.48 11.59
CA ALA A 207 3.85 -4.26 12.75
C ALA A 207 3.73 -5.40 13.77
N SER A 208 4.73 -6.23 13.84
CA SER A 208 4.74 -7.38 14.74
C SER A 208 5.98 -7.44 15.60
N SER A 209 7.04 -6.81 15.20
CA SER A 209 8.28 -6.74 15.94
C SER A 209 8.95 -5.39 15.71
N ARG A 210 9.49 -4.81 16.78
CA ARG A 210 10.34 -3.62 16.62
C ARG A 210 11.56 -4.01 15.80
N PRO A 211 11.90 -3.28 14.74
CA PRO A 211 13.14 -3.51 14.01
C PRO A 211 14.30 -3.38 14.98
N LYS A 212 15.22 -4.33 14.94
CA LYS A 212 16.44 -4.23 15.75
C LYS A 212 17.20 -3.00 15.27
N ARG A 213 17.35 -2.02 16.14
CA ARG A 213 18.21 -0.87 15.85
C ARG A 213 19.66 -1.36 15.76
N ASN A 214 20.29 -1.16 14.65
CA ASN A 214 21.73 -1.32 14.55
C ASN A 214 22.35 -0.02 15.07
N LYS A 215 22.71 0.00 16.36
CA LYS A 215 23.19 1.22 17.05
C LYS A 215 24.56 1.69 16.52
N ASP A 216 25.26 0.83 15.80
CA ASP A 216 26.64 1.07 15.37
C ASP A 216 26.72 1.62 13.94
N LEU A 217 25.62 1.56 13.19
CA LEU A 217 25.53 2.04 11.83
C LEU A 217 24.55 3.22 11.73
N ASN A 218 24.94 4.21 10.97
CA ASN A 218 24.07 5.36 10.64
C ASN A 218 23.01 4.97 9.57
N ILE A 219 22.29 3.85 9.81
CA ILE A 219 21.29 3.31 8.88
C ILE A 219 19.95 3.19 9.59
N ALA A 220 18.91 3.75 8.97
CA ALA A 220 17.53 3.61 9.45
C ALA A 220 16.67 2.91 8.38
N LEU A 221 15.71 2.09 8.82
CA LEU A 221 14.65 1.54 7.99
C LEU A 221 13.34 2.22 8.35
N ILE A 222 12.52 2.55 7.34
CA ILE A 222 11.21 3.20 7.54
C ILE A 222 10.12 2.49 6.72
N GLY A 223 8.86 2.67 7.11
CA GLY A 223 7.71 2.07 6.44
C GLY A 223 7.83 0.54 6.34
N ASP A 224 7.37 -0.04 5.25
CA ASP A 224 7.40 -1.49 5.01
C ASP A 224 8.82 -2.09 5.05
N ALA A 225 9.85 -1.29 4.75
CA ALA A 225 11.24 -1.74 4.86
C ALA A 225 11.62 -2.03 6.32
N SER A 226 11.03 -1.34 7.27
CA SER A 226 11.20 -1.59 8.71
C SER A 226 10.25 -2.67 9.26
N SER A 227 9.36 -3.20 8.42
CA SER A 227 8.30 -4.13 8.84
C SER A 227 7.25 -3.49 9.78
N MET A 228 7.00 -2.19 9.58
CA MET A 228 5.96 -1.43 10.28
C MET A 228 4.73 -1.26 9.41
#